data_dbd24dfcc8a748f23b8c9d278b4bc9cc
#
_entry.id   dbd24dfcc8a748f23b8c9d278b4bc9cc
#
_cell.length_a   1.000
_cell.length_b   1.000
_cell.length_c   1.000
_cell.angle_alpha   90.00
_cell.angle_beta   90.00
_cell.angle_gamma   90.00
#
_symmetry.space_group_name_H-M   'P 1'
#
loop_
_entity.id
_entity.type
_entity.pdbx_description
1 polymer ?
#
loop_
_entity_poly.entity_id
_entity_poly.type
_entity_poly.pdbx_seq_one_letter_code
_entity_poly.pdbx_strand_id
1 'polypeptide(L)'
;RQMCIRDSYIADHALSLLADSLGKKDDAALFRARSLGYKNYYSTESGTFRPITKEGKFLTPFDPRQGENFEPVPGFHEGSAWNYTFYVPHDVAGLARLMGGRRRFIDKLQMVFDQGLYDPANEPDIAYPYLFSYFQGEEWRTQREVRRLLDRYFTTAPDGIPGNDDTGTMSAWAVFSMMGLYPDCPGEPYYTLTSPVFDKVTVTLDPKYYPAGELVIETERSGAGDVYIGSMTLGGRPLKKYRISHGELVGGGRLVFGLQPERK
;
A
#
# COMPACT_ATOMS: atom_id res chain seq x y z
N ARG A 1 -19.18 4.30 -10.42
CA ARG A 1 -18.30 3.20 -10.90
C ARG A 1 -16.83 3.63 -10.97
N GLN A 2 -16.37 4.43 -10.02
CA GLN A 2 -14.97 4.87 -9.99
C GLN A 2 -14.01 3.74 -9.60
N MET A 3 -14.42 2.75 -8.80
CA MET A 3 -13.64 1.59 -8.48
C MET A 3 -13.16 0.87 -9.75
N CYS A 4 -14.07 0.41 -10.59
CA CYS A 4 -13.74 -0.31 -11.82
C CYS A 4 -12.83 0.49 -12.78
N ILE A 5 -12.95 1.82 -12.81
CA ILE A 5 -12.08 2.68 -13.62
C ILE A 5 -10.67 2.75 -13.04
N ARG A 6 -10.55 2.73 -11.71
CA ARG A 6 -9.24 2.79 -11.04
C ARG A 6 -8.50 1.49 -11.06
N ASP A 7 -9.20 0.37 -10.84
CA ASP A 7 -8.65 -0.96 -11.05
C ASP A 7 -8.08 -1.08 -12.46
N SER A 8 -8.78 -0.52 -13.46
CA SER A 8 -8.29 -0.48 -14.83
C SER A 8 -6.98 0.29 -14.97
N TYR A 9 -6.77 1.41 -14.24
CA TYR A 9 -5.52 2.16 -14.31
C TYR A 9 -4.36 1.43 -13.62
N ILE A 10 -4.60 0.71 -12.54
CA ILE A 10 -3.61 -0.15 -11.90
C ILE A 10 -3.28 -1.33 -12.81
N ALA A 11 -4.30 -1.97 -13.41
CA ALA A 11 -4.12 -3.03 -14.38
C ALA A 11 -3.36 -2.56 -15.64
N ASP A 12 -3.68 -1.37 -16.16
CA ASP A 12 -2.92 -0.76 -17.28
C ASP A 12 -1.46 -0.53 -16.90
N HIS A 13 -1.17 -0.12 -15.66
CA HIS A 13 0.21 -0.02 -15.19
C HIS A 13 0.91 -1.38 -15.21
N ALA A 14 0.31 -2.40 -14.63
CA ALA A 14 0.86 -3.76 -14.64
C ALA A 14 1.06 -4.30 -16.08
N LEU A 15 0.10 -4.07 -16.97
CA LEU A 15 0.21 -4.41 -18.39
C LEU A 15 1.35 -3.65 -19.08
N SER A 16 1.59 -2.39 -18.71
CA SER A 16 2.72 -1.62 -19.26
C SER A 16 4.07 -2.24 -18.91
N LEU A 17 4.22 -2.74 -17.67
CA LEU A 17 5.43 -3.42 -17.22
C LEU A 17 5.62 -4.77 -17.93
N LEU A 18 4.54 -5.55 -18.07
CA LEU A 18 4.57 -6.82 -18.79
C LEU A 18 4.93 -6.60 -20.27
N ALA A 19 4.30 -5.64 -20.94
CA ALA A 19 4.57 -5.32 -22.33
C ALA A 19 6.04 -4.87 -22.53
N ASP A 20 6.56 -4.07 -21.60
CA ASP A 20 7.97 -3.64 -21.63
C ASP A 20 8.92 -4.84 -21.49
N SER A 21 8.64 -5.75 -20.56
CA SER A 21 9.41 -7.00 -20.36
C SER A 21 9.40 -7.91 -21.60
N LEU A 22 8.30 -7.91 -22.35
CA LEU A 22 8.15 -8.66 -23.60
C LEU A 22 8.69 -7.92 -24.83
N GLY A 23 9.29 -6.75 -24.66
CA GLY A 23 9.83 -5.92 -25.76
C GLY A 23 8.75 -5.22 -26.60
N LYS A 24 7.48 -5.23 -26.19
CA LYS A 24 6.34 -4.61 -26.88
C LYS A 24 6.23 -3.13 -26.51
N LYS A 25 7.14 -2.31 -27.07
CA LYS A 25 7.32 -0.91 -26.65
C LYS A 25 6.09 -0.03 -26.88
N ASP A 26 5.35 -0.22 -27.99
CA ASP A 26 4.17 0.57 -28.30
C ASP A 26 3.04 0.25 -27.32
N ASP A 27 2.80 -1.03 -27.02
CA ASP A 27 1.82 -1.47 -26.02
C ASP A 27 2.22 -0.93 -24.62
N ALA A 28 3.50 -1.00 -24.25
CA ALA A 28 3.99 -0.47 -23.00
C ALA A 28 3.72 1.03 -22.87
N ALA A 29 3.98 1.80 -23.93
CA ALA A 29 3.72 3.24 -23.96
C ALA A 29 2.22 3.55 -23.86
N LEU A 30 1.38 2.81 -24.60
CA LEU A 30 -0.07 2.95 -24.57
C LEU A 30 -0.64 2.72 -23.17
N PHE A 31 -0.33 1.57 -22.55
CA PHE A 31 -0.84 1.22 -21.23
C PHE A 31 -0.31 2.15 -20.14
N ARG A 32 0.95 2.59 -20.25
CA ARG A 32 1.51 3.61 -19.34
C ARG A 32 0.76 4.94 -19.43
N ALA A 33 0.44 5.39 -20.62
CA ALA A 33 -0.37 6.61 -20.81
C ALA A 33 -1.77 6.46 -20.21
N ARG A 34 -2.42 5.31 -20.44
CA ARG A 34 -3.76 5.02 -19.90
C ARG A 34 -3.77 4.96 -18.37
N SER A 35 -2.74 4.37 -17.76
CA SER A 35 -2.64 4.25 -16.29
C SER A 35 -2.66 5.61 -15.57
N LEU A 36 -2.30 6.69 -16.25
CA LEU A 36 -2.33 8.05 -15.71
C LEU A 36 -3.71 8.73 -15.81
N GLY A 37 -4.72 8.06 -16.35
CA GLY A 37 -6.08 8.59 -16.51
C GLY A 37 -6.78 8.95 -15.20
N TYR A 38 -6.32 8.42 -14.06
CA TYR A 38 -6.82 8.77 -12.73
C TYR A 38 -6.78 10.29 -12.47
N LYS A 39 -5.86 11.03 -13.10
CA LYS A 39 -5.68 12.49 -12.94
C LYS A 39 -6.92 13.28 -13.32
N ASN A 40 -7.74 12.75 -14.23
CA ASN A 40 -8.98 13.40 -14.70
C ASN A 40 -10.08 13.45 -13.63
N TYR A 41 -9.94 12.66 -12.57
CA TYR A 41 -10.95 12.54 -11.52
C TYR A 41 -10.58 13.30 -10.24
N TYR A 42 -9.38 13.86 -10.17
CA TYR A 42 -8.97 14.61 -8.99
C TYR A 42 -9.55 16.03 -9.01
N SER A 43 -10.36 16.34 -8.01
CA SER A 43 -10.93 17.68 -7.81
C SER A 43 -10.07 18.45 -6.81
N THR A 44 -9.50 19.56 -7.25
CA THR A 44 -8.75 20.46 -6.38
C THR A 44 -9.65 21.20 -5.38
N GLU A 45 -10.93 21.36 -5.70
CA GLU A 45 -11.95 21.98 -4.85
C GLU A 45 -12.22 21.11 -3.60
N SER A 46 -12.52 19.83 -3.79
CA SER A 46 -12.76 18.89 -2.67
C SER A 46 -11.44 18.32 -2.10
N GLY A 47 -10.37 18.36 -2.87
CA GLY A 47 -9.10 17.73 -2.55
C GLY A 47 -9.15 16.19 -2.53
N THR A 48 -10.15 15.61 -3.22
CA THR A 48 -10.40 14.18 -3.34
C THR A 48 -10.67 13.82 -4.79
N PHE A 49 -10.77 12.54 -5.06
CA PHE A 49 -11.37 12.11 -6.31
C PHE A 49 -12.89 12.34 -6.27
N ARG A 50 -13.42 12.77 -7.41
CA ARG A 50 -14.83 13.11 -7.57
C ARG A 50 -15.36 12.49 -8.86
N PRO A 51 -16.57 11.93 -8.85
CA PRO A 51 -17.19 11.39 -10.05
C PRO A 51 -17.37 12.47 -11.14
N ILE A 52 -17.25 12.05 -12.39
CA ILE A 52 -17.53 12.91 -13.55
C ILE A 52 -18.72 12.38 -14.35
N THR A 53 -19.47 13.29 -14.98
CA THR A 53 -20.53 12.98 -15.94
C THR A 53 -19.95 12.50 -17.28
N LYS A 54 -20.80 12.10 -18.22
CA LYS A 54 -20.38 11.74 -19.58
C LYS A 54 -19.76 12.93 -20.34
N GLU A 55 -20.16 14.13 -19.97
CA GLU A 55 -19.64 15.40 -20.54
C GLU A 55 -18.33 15.86 -19.89
N GLY A 56 -17.76 15.06 -18.98
CA GLY A 56 -16.48 15.36 -18.31
C GLY A 56 -16.58 16.38 -17.18
N LYS A 57 -17.78 16.70 -16.70
CA LYS A 57 -17.97 17.64 -15.57
C LYS A 57 -18.08 16.88 -14.25
N PHE A 58 -17.53 17.45 -13.18
CA PHE A 58 -17.69 16.88 -11.85
C PHE A 58 -19.17 16.82 -11.43
N LEU A 59 -19.55 15.69 -10.86
CA LEU A 59 -20.91 15.48 -10.36
C LEU A 59 -21.19 16.44 -9.20
N THR A 60 -22.36 17.06 -9.20
CA THR A 60 -22.80 18.03 -8.19
C THR A 60 -24.27 17.76 -7.84
N PRO A 61 -24.69 17.80 -6.57
CA PRO A 61 -23.86 18.04 -5.36
C PRO A 61 -22.88 16.90 -5.06
N PHE A 62 -21.87 17.14 -4.24
CA PHE A 62 -20.87 16.15 -3.89
C PHE A 62 -20.41 16.32 -2.43
N ASP A 63 -20.53 15.25 -1.65
CA ASP A 63 -19.98 15.12 -0.31
C ASP A 63 -18.92 14.01 -0.34
N PRO A 64 -17.64 14.28 0.00
CA PRO A 64 -16.58 13.27 -0.02
C PRO A 64 -16.75 12.15 1.02
N ARG A 65 -17.62 12.31 2.00
CA ARG A 65 -17.96 11.29 3.00
C ARG A 65 -19.14 10.41 2.59
N GLN A 66 -19.91 10.82 1.61
CA GLN A 66 -21.05 10.04 1.14
C GLN A 66 -20.58 8.68 0.62
N GLY A 67 -21.23 7.60 1.07
CA GLY A 67 -20.87 6.21 0.75
C GLY A 67 -20.06 5.52 1.86
N GLU A 68 -19.82 6.17 3.00
CA GLU A 68 -19.32 5.51 4.19
C GLU A 68 -20.28 4.38 4.61
N ASN A 69 -19.73 3.31 5.22
CA ASN A 69 -20.50 2.13 5.63
C ASN A 69 -21.26 1.43 4.48
N PHE A 70 -20.69 1.42 3.27
CA PHE A 70 -21.25 0.76 2.09
C PHE A 70 -22.61 1.33 1.62
N GLU A 71 -22.94 2.55 1.98
CA GLU A 71 -24.13 3.22 1.47
C GLU A 71 -24.03 3.43 -0.05
N PRO A 72 -25.09 3.12 -0.82
CA PRO A 72 -25.08 3.38 -2.26
C PRO A 72 -24.92 4.86 -2.57
N VAL A 73 -23.92 5.20 -3.37
CA VAL A 73 -23.63 6.57 -3.79
C VAL A 73 -23.25 6.64 -5.26
N PRO A 74 -23.65 7.69 -5.99
CA PRO A 74 -23.26 7.85 -7.40
C PRO A 74 -21.73 7.94 -7.55
N GLY A 75 -21.16 7.05 -8.36
CA GLY A 75 -19.77 7.09 -8.78
C GLY A 75 -18.78 6.28 -7.92
N PHE A 76 -19.10 5.93 -6.71
CA PHE A 76 -18.33 5.02 -5.87
C PHE A 76 -19.08 3.70 -5.68
N HIS A 77 -18.37 2.68 -5.26
CA HIS A 77 -18.92 1.38 -4.92
C HIS A 77 -18.19 0.91 -3.66
N GLU A 78 -18.97 0.53 -2.65
CA GLU A 78 -18.44 0.05 -1.36
C GLU A 78 -17.51 1.03 -0.66
N GLY A 79 -17.82 2.33 -0.70
CA GLY A 79 -17.01 3.32 0.01
C GLY A 79 -17.24 4.75 -0.45
N SER A 80 -16.54 5.66 0.20
CA SER A 80 -16.56 7.09 -0.02
C SER A 80 -15.42 7.58 -0.92
N ALA A 81 -15.35 8.88 -1.20
CA ALA A 81 -14.21 9.44 -1.89
C ALA A 81 -12.88 9.24 -1.14
N TRP A 82 -12.92 9.11 0.19
CA TRP A 82 -11.71 8.91 1.00
C TRP A 82 -11.10 7.54 0.78
N ASN A 83 -11.92 6.48 0.65
CA ASN A 83 -11.46 5.13 0.34
C ASN A 83 -10.82 5.02 -1.05
N TYR A 84 -11.12 5.96 -1.95
CA TYR A 84 -10.55 5.94 -3.31
C TYR A 84 -9.46 6.99 -3.55
N THR A 85 -9.30 8.00 -2.69
CA THR A 85 -8.42 9.13 -2.97
C THR A 85 -6.94 8.74 -3.03
N PHE A 86 -6.51 7.76 -2.25
CA PHE A 86 -5.12 7.29 -2.26
C PHE A 86 -4.93 5.97 -3.01
N TYR A 87 -6.00 5.43 -3.62
CA TYR A 87 -5.91 4.19 -4.40
C TYR A 87 -5.25 4.41 -5.76
N VAL A 88 -3.99 4.82 -5.71
CA VAL A 88 -3.09 5.05 -6.86
C VAL A 88 -1.68 4.56 -6.49
N PRO A 89 -1.50 3.28 -6.14
CA PRO A 89 -0.21 2.76 -5.68
C PRO A 89 0.87 2.83 -6.77
N HIS A 90 0.47 2.86 -8.04
CA HIS A 90 1.35 2.88 -9.19
C HIS A 90 1.93 4.28 -9.54
N ASP A 91 1.37 5.37 -9.01
CA ASP A 91 1.90 6.74 -9.22
C ASP A 91 1.71 7.62 -7.97
N VAL A 92 2.21 7.16 -6.82
CA VAL A 92 2.12 7.89 -5.54
C VAL A 92 2.73 9.29 -5.67
N ALA A 93 3.86 9.42 -6.36
CA ALA A 93 4.52 10.71 -6.59
C ALA A 93 3.66 11.65 -7.47
N GLY A 94 2.99 11.11 -8.49
CA GLY A 94 2.06 11.86 -9.34
C GLY A 94 0.84 12.34 -8.56
N LEU A 95 0.26 11.47 -7.73
CA LEU A 95 -0.85 11.83 -6.85
C LEU A 95 -0.44 12.93 -5.84
N ALA A 96 0.75 12.81 -5.25
CA ALA A 96 1.27 13.83 -4.34
C ALA A 96 1.42 15.20 -5.05
N ARG A 97 1.89 15.22 -6.31
CA ARG A 97 1.94 16.46 -7.10
C ARG A 97 0.55 17.07 -7.32
N LEU A 98 -0.46 16.24 -7.66
CA LEU A 98 -1.85 16.69 -7.81
C LEU A 98 -2.40 17.29 -6.52
N MET A 99 -2.04 16.74 -5.37
CA MET A 99 -2.45 17.24 -4.05
C MET A 99 -1.71 18.52 -3.62
N GLY A 100 -0.76 19.01 -4.43
CA GLY A 100 0.03 20.20 -4.12
C GLY A 100 1.31 19.92 -3.35
N GLY A 101 1.84 18.71 -3.45
CA GLY A 101 3.16 18.31 -2.97
C GLY A 101 3.15 17.36 -1.77
N ARG A 102 4.35 16.89 -1.45
CA ARG A 102 4.62 15.90 -0.40
C ARG A 102 3.89 16.19 0.92
N ARG A 103 4.05 17.40 1.46
CA ARG A 103 3.49 17.73 2.76
C ARG A 103 1.96 17.58 2.78
N ARG A 104 1.28 18.14 1.78
CA ARG A 104 -0.18 18.05 1.68
C ARG A 104 -0.67 16.61 1.52
N PHE A 105 0.08 15.80 0.76
CA PHE A 105 -0.23 14.37 0.63
C PHE A 105 -0.15 13.67 1.98
N ILE A 106 0.96 13.83 2.72
CA ILE A 106 1.21 13.19 4.00
C ILE A 106 0.20 13.65 5.06
N ASP A 107 -0.03 14.96 5.17
CA ASP A 107 -0.99 15.52 6.13
C ASP A 107 -2.40 15.01 5.85
N LYS A 108 -2.79 14.92 4.57
CA LYS A 108 -4.10 14.39 4.17
C LYS A 108 -4.22 12.88 4.39
N LEU A 109 -3.19 12.10 4.07
CA LEU A 109 -3.17 10.67 4.33
C LEU A 109 -3.25 10.39 5.83
N GLN A 110 -2.50 11.14 6.66
CA GLN A 110 -2.57 11.01 8.11
C GLN A 110 -3.95 11.36 8.64
N MET A 111 -4.58 12.40 8.10
CA MET A 111 -5.95 12.81 8.46
C MET A 111 -6.98 11.69 8.21
N VAL A 112 -6.81 10.89 7.15
CA VAL A 112 -7.68 9.73 6.88
C VAL A 112 -7.63 8.72 8.02
N PHE A 113 -6.44 8.45 8.58
CA PHE A 113 -6.30 7.57 9.75
C PHE A 113 -6.81 8.22 11.04
N ASP A 114 -6.48 9.48 11.27
CA ASP A 114 -6.80 10.20 12.51
C ASP A 114 -8.30 10.46 12.67
N GLN A 115 -9.03 10.63 11.56
CA GLN A 115 -10.48 10.86 11.54
C GLN A 115 -11.32 9.59 11.34
N GLY A 116 -10.68 8.40 11.26
CA GLY A 116 -11.38 7.15 11.08
C GLY A 116 -12.05 7.00 9.70
N LEU A 117 -11.49 7.64 8.66
CA LEU A 117 -11.97 7.53 7.28
C LEU A 117 -11.33 6.36 6.53
N TYR A 118 -10.33 5.73 7.14
CA TYR A 118 -9.70 4.49 6.67
C TYR A 118 -10.58 3.31 7.03
N ASP A 119 -10.87 2.48 6.05
CA ASP A 119 -11.60 1.24 6.25
C ASP A 119 -10.68 0.03 6.01
N PRO A 120 -10.27 -0.70 7.06
CA PRO A 120 -9.40 -1.86 6.92
C PRO A 120 -10.06 -3.02 6.16
N ALA A 121 -11.39 -3.04 6.07
CA ALA A 121 -12.15 -4.06 5.37
C ALA A 121 -12.35 -3.76 3.88
N ASN A 122 -11.88 -2.60 3.40
CA ASN A 122 -12.08 -2.19 2.01
C ASN A 122 -10.78 -2.29 1.21
N GLU A 123 -10.76 -3.09 0.16
CA GLU A 123 -9.59 -3.37 -0.68
C GLU A 123 -8.85 -2.11 -1.20
N PRO A 124 -9.52 -1.02 -1.63
CA PRO A 124 -8.82 0.20 -2.02
C PRO A 124 -7.90 0.78 -0.94
N ASP A 125 -8.23 0.55 0.33
CA ASP A 125 -7.52 1.15 1.46
C ASP A 125 -6.30 0.34 1.91
N ILE A 126 -6.20 -0.95 1.57
CA ILE A 126 -5.18 -1.86 2.12
C ILE A 126 -3.74 -1.42 1.89
N ALA A 127 -3.47 -0.65 0.83
CA ALA A 127 -2.14 -0.09 0.56
C ALA A 127 -1.86 1.21 1.33
N TYR A 128 -2.88 1.91 1.87
CA TYR A 128 -2.74 3.25 2.44
C TYR A 128 -1.67 3.36 3.53
N PRO A 129 -1.57 2.45 4.52
CA PRO A 129 -0.59 2.56 5.59
C PRO A 129 0.85 2.48 5.07
N TYR A 130 1.08 1.91 3.87
CA TYR A 130 2.40 1.77 3.26
C TYR A 130 2.84 2.99 2.45
N LEU A 131 1.90 3.87 2.05
CA LEU A 131 2.18 5.00 1.19
C LEU A 131 3.06 6.08 1.84
N PHE A 132 3.15 6.14 3.15
CA PHE A 132 4.09 7.03 3.84
C PHE A 132 5.55 6.70 3.51
N SER A 133 5.87 5.42 3.32
CA SER A 133 7.23 4.94 3.03
C SER A 133 7.76 5.35 1.65
N TYR A 134 6.92 5.93 0.79
CA TYR A 134 7.35 6.57 -0.45
C TYR A 134 8.04 7.93 -0.21
N PHE A 135 8.03 8.43 1.02
CA PHE A 135 8.56 9.75 1.38
C PHE A 135 9.60 9.63 2.49
N GLN A 136 10.85 9.88 2.15
CA GLN A 136 11.97 9.79 3.08
C GLN A 136 11.71 10.60 4.36
N GLY A 137 11.88 9.93 5.53
CA GLY A 137 11.66 10.49 6.87
C GLY A 137 10.21 10.38 7.36
N GLU A 138 9.29 9.78 6.58
CA GLU A 138 7.91 9.53 6.99
C GLU A 138 7.60 8.03 7.17
N GLU A 139 8.58 7.17 6.96
CA GLU A 139 8.45 5.71 7.01
C GLU A 139 8.00 5.21 8.40
N TRP A 140 8.33 5.96 9.44
CA TRP A 140 7.86 5.69 10.80
C TRP A 140 6.33 5.70 10.92
N ARG A 141 5.63 6.46 10.06
CA ARG A 141 4.16 6.47 10.04
C ARG A 141 3.62 5.14 9.53
N THR A 142 4.24 4.57 8.48
CA THR A 142 3.92 3.21 8.02
C THR A 142 4.04 2.22 9.17
N GLN A 143 5.16 2.24 9.90
CA GLN A 143 5.41 1.31 11.01
C GLN A 143 4.35 1.46 12.11
N ARG A 144 4.03 2.70 12.48
CA ARG A 144 3.02 3.01 13.49
C ARG A 144 1.62 2.57 13.07
N GLU A 145 1.19 2.96 11.87
CA GLU A 145 -0.17 2.68 11.40
C GLU A 145 -0.38 1.18 11.16
N VAL A 146 0.58 0.50 10.53
CA VAL A 146 0.49 -0.95 10.32
C VAL A 146 0.39 -1.68 11.67
N ARG A 147 1.23 -1.34 12.66
CA ARG A 147 1.16 -1.95 13.98
C ARG A 147 -0.18 -1.69 14.65
N ARG A 148 -0.66 -0.44 14.62
CA ARG A 148 -1.96 -0.05 15.18
C ARG A 148 -3.12 -0.81 14.55
N LEU A 149 -3.09 -1.02 13.24
CA LEU A 149 -4.12 -1.76 12.52
C LEU A 149 -4.09 -3.25 12.86
N LEU A 150 -2.90 -3.87 12.92
CA LEU A 150 -2.75 -5.25 13.36
C LEU A 150 -3.31 -5.44 14.77
N ASP A 151 -2.90 -4.61 15.73
CA ASP A 151 -3.31 -4.74 17.12
C ASP A 151 -4.81 -4.51 17.32
N ARG A 152 -5.42 -3.66 16.49
CA ARG A 152 -6.83 -3.29 16.63
C ARG A 152 -7.79 -4.24 15.93
N TYR A 153 -7.44 -4.73 14.75
CA TYR A 153 -8.39 -5.39 13.87
C TYR A 153 -8.11 -6.87 13.63
N PHE A 154 -6.90 -7.35 13.95
CA PHE A 154 -6.55 -8.75 13.72
C PHE A 154 -6.34 -9.45 15.06
N THR A 155 -7.30 -10.29 15.44
CA THR A 155 -7.34 -10.96 16.74
C THR A 155 -7.42 -12.49 16.55
N THR A 156 -7.38 -13.23 17.66
CA THR A 156 -7.56 -14.69 17.68
C THR A 156 -9.03 -15.13 17.84
N ALA A 157 -9.95 -14.17 17.88
CA ALA A 157 -11.39 -14.46 17.96
C ALA A 157 -11.92 -14.99 16.61
N PRO A 158 -13.08 -15.68 16.59
CA PRO A 158 -13.69 -16.15 15.34
C PRO A 158 -14.01 -15.05 14.32
N ASP A 159 -14.26 -13.83 14.80
CA ASP A 159 -14.46 -12.59 14.03
C ASP A 159 -13.20 -11.72 13.97
N GLY A 160 -12.03 -12.33 14.07
CA GLY A 160 -10.75 -11.68 14.28
C GLY A 160 -10.11 -11.04 13.06
N ILE A 161 -10.84 -10.84 11.96
CA ILE A 161 -10.42 -10.06 10.80
C ILE A 161 -11.43 -8.96 10.49
N PRO A 162 -11.03 -7.81 9.94
CA PRO A 162 -11.98 -6.77 9.55
C PRO A 162 -12.74 -7.20 8.29
N GLY A 163 -14.07 -7.29 8.38
CA GLY A 163 -14.94 -7.63 7.25
C GLY A 163 -14.74 -9.04 6.69
N ASN A 164 -14.87 -9.18 5.38
CA ASN A 164 -14.65 -10.44 4.67
C ASN A 164 -13.16 -10.66 4.37
N ASP A 165 -12.75 -11.93 4.32
CA ASP A 165 -11.36 -12.28 3.97
C ASP A 165 -11.04 -12.10 2.47
N ASP A 166 -12.07 -12.02 1.62
CA ASP A 166 -11.98 -11.77 0.18
C ASP A 166 -10.89 -12.58 -0.52
N THR A 167 -11.14 -13.87 -0.58
CA THR A 167 -10.22 -14.85 -1.21
C THR A 167 -8.83 -14.89 -0.54
N GLY A 168 -8.76 -14.57 0.75
CA GLY A 168 -7.52 -14.58 1.53
C GLY A 168 -6.80 -13.22 1.55
N THR A 169 -7.38 -12.16 1.01
CA THR A 169 -6.74 -10.83 0.91
C THR A 169 -6.42 -10.25 2.29
N MET A 170 -7.38 -10.29 3.23
CA MET A 170 -7.18 -9.75 4.58
C MET A 170 -6.20 -10.59 5.40
N SER A 171 -6.33 -11.92 5.33
CA SER A 171 -5.36 -12.84 5.96
C SER A 171 -3.95 -12.65 5.39
N ALA A 172 -3.80 -12.51 4.08
CA ALA A 172 -2.52 -12.24 3.45
C ALA A 172 -1.94 -10.89 3.87
N TRP A 173 -2.78 -9.83 3.94
CA TRP A 173 -2.35 -8.52 4.43
C TRP A 173 -1.78 -8.61 5.85
N ALA A 174 -2.48 -9.31 6.74
CA ALA A 174 -2.02 -9.51 8.11
C ALA A 174 -0.69 -10.27 8.15
N VAL A 175 -0.58 -11.40 7.45
CA VAL A 175 0.64 -12.22 7.44
C VAL A 175 1.83 -11.44 6.89
N PHE A 176 1.70 -10.80 5.74
CA PHE A 176 2.78 -9.98 5.18
C PHE A 176 3.16 -8.82 6.10
N SER A 177 2.18 -8.12 6.67
CA SER A 177 2.41 -7.03 7.62
C SER A 177 3.15 -7.51 8.86
N MET A 178 2.76 -8.67 9.44
CA MET A 178 3.45 -9.28 10.58
C MET A 178 4.87 -9.74 10.24
N MET A 179 5.12 -10.14 8.98
CA MET A 179 6.47 -10.46 8.48
C MET A 179 7.34 -9.21 8.29
N GLY A 180 6.76 -8.01 8.27
CA GLY A 180 7.48 -6.75 8.12
C GLY A 180 7.64 -6.28 6.68
N LEU A 181 6.79 -6.74 5.75
CA LEU A 181 6.81 -6.34 4.34
C LEU A 181 5.41 -6.45 3.71
N TYR A 182 5.17 -5.68 2.64
CA TYR A 182 3.92 -5.76 1.89
C TYR A 182 4.11 -5.38 0.41
N PRO A 183 3.50 -6.14 -0.55
CA PRO A 183 3.52 -5.82 -1.97
C PRO A 183 2.41 -4.78 -2.28
N ASP A 184 2.65 -3.51 -1.98
CA ASP A 184 1.66 -2.45 -1.99
C ASP A 184 1.25 -1.94 -3.39
N CYS A 185 1.94 -2.38 -4.45
CA CYS A 185 1.60 -2.02 -5.83
C CYS A 185 1.51 -3.28 -6.71
N PRO A 186 0.30 -3.69 -7.13
CA PRO A 186 0.12 -4.82 -8.05
C PRO A 186 0.91 -4.65 -9.35
N GLY A 187 1.59 -5.73 -9.76
CA GLY A 187 2.42 -5.76 -10.97
C GLY A 187 3.85 -5.27 -10.79
N GLU A 188 4.19 -4.59 -9.70
CA GLU A 188 5.57 -4.23 -9.38
C GLU A 188 6.27 -5.30 -8.56
N PRO A 189 7.51 -5.68 -8.88
CA PRO A 189 8.26 -6.71 -8.16
C PRO A 189 8.95 -6.15 -6.91
N TYR A 190 8.23 -5.40 -6.09
CA TYR A 190 8.76 -4.73 -4.91
C TYR A 190 7.87 -4.94 -3.69
N TYR A 191 8.50 -4.84 -2.52
CA TYR A 191 7.83 -4.84 -1.22
C TYR A 191 8.22 -3.58 -0.46
N THR A 192 7.24 -2.95 0.17
CA THR A 192 7.48 -1.90 1.16
C THR A 192 7.73 -2.54 2.51
N LEU A 193 8.79 -2.10 3.21
CA LEU A 193 9.22 -2.64 4.49
C LEU A 193 8.57 -1.89 5.65
N THR A 194 8.16 -2.65 6.67
CA THR A 194 7.62 -2.17 7.93
C THR A 194 8.21 -2.97 9.09
N SER A 195 7.84 -2.68 10.33
CA SER A 195 8.37 -3.39 11.50
C SER A 195 7.72 -4.77 11.68
N PRO A 196 8.48 -5.88 11.70
CA PRO A 196 7.93 -7.20 11.95
C PRO A 196 7.33 -7.34 13.34
N VAL A 197 6.34 -8.24 13.46
CA VAL A 197 5.78 -8.66 14.76
C VAL A 197 6.55 -9.83 15.35
N PHE A 198 7.07 -10.72 14.51
CA PHE A 198 7.78 -11.92 14.91
C PHE A 198 9.28 -11.63 15.14
N ASP A 199 9.90 -12.41 16.04
CA ASP A 199 11.35 -12.36 16.25
C ASP A 199 12.08 -13.03 15.08
N LYS A 200 11.48 -14.07 14.51
CA LYS A 200 12.02 -14.76 13.34
C LYS A 200 10.92 -15.33 12.46
N VAL A 201 11.10 -15.15 11.17
CA VAL A 201 10.30 -15.80 10.11
C VAL A 201 11.25 -16.52 9.17
N THR A 202 10.92 -17.76 8.83
CA THR A 202 11.62 -18.52 7.79
C THR A 202 10.59 -18.96 6.75
N VAL A 203 10.83 -18.58 5.50
CA VAL A 203 10.00 -18.98 4.36
C VAL A 203 10.83 -19.96 3.52
N THR A 204 10.38 -21.21 3.40
CA THR A 204 10.99 -22.18 2.50
C THR A 204 10.62 -21.83 1.07
N LEU A 205 11.64 -21.67 0.24
CA LEU A 205 11.51 -21.34 -1.18
C LEU A 205 11.74 -22.61 -2.01
N ASP A 206 11.02 -22.72 -3.13
CA ASP A 206 11.28 -23.81 -4.09
C ASP A 206 12.65 -23.61 -4.76
N PRO A 207 13.63 -24.51 -4.53
CA PRO A 207 14.99 -24.35 -5.06
C PRO A 207 15.06 -24.40 -6.58
N LYS A 208 14.02 -24.91 -7.25
CA LYS A 208 13.91 -24.88 -8.71
C LYS A 208 13.86 -23.45 -9.26
N TYR A 209 13.22 -22.53 -8.53
CA TYR A 209 13.07 -21.14 -8.93
C TYR A 209 13.96 -20.19 -8.11
N TYR A 210 14.26 -20.57 -6.87
CA TYR A 210 15.00 -19.76 -5.90
C TYR A 210 16.16 -20.56 -5.30
N PRO A 211 17.36 -20.52 -5.91
CA PRO A 211 18.48 -21.36 -5.46
C PRO A 211 18.91 -21.17 -4.01
N ALA A 212 18.53 -20.03 -3.39
CA ALA A 212 18.79 -19.78 -1.97
C ALA A 212 18.05 -20.74 -1.04
N GLY A 213 16.93 -21.33 -1.49
CA GLY A 213 16.13 -22.33 -0.77
C GLY A 213 15.33 -21.79 0.41
N GLU A 214 15.71 -20.65 0.96
CA GLU A 214 14.99 -20.00 2.07
C GLU A 214 15.14 -18.48 2.08
N LEU A 215 14.15 -17.81 2.66
CA LEU A 215 14.19 -16.43 3.08
C LEU A 215 14.09 -16.39 4.62
N VAL A 216 15.02 -15.73 5.27
CA VAL A 216 15.01 -15.54 6.73
C VAL A 216 14.85 -14.06 7.04
N ILE A 217 13.85 -13.73 7.86
CA ILE A 217 13.63 -12.40 8.43
C ILE A 217 13.83 -12.49 9.92
N GLU A 218 14.65 -11.65 10.50
CA GLU A 218 14.93 -11.60 11.93
C GLU A 218 14.73 -10.21 12.49
N THR A 219 14.32 -10.15 13.76
CA THR A 219 14.03 -8.90 14.46
C THR A 219 14.83 -8.86 15.77
N GLU A 220 15.65 -7.83 15.90
CA GLU A 220 16.37 -7.49 17.11
C GLU A 220 15.60 -6.37 17.83
N ARG A 221 15.13 -6.64 19.07
CA ARG A 221 14.38 -5.67 19.87
C ARG A 221 14.57 -5.94 21.36
N SER A 222 14.42 -4.89 22.17
CA SER A 222 14.52 -4.98 23.63
C SER A 222 13.20 -5.33 24.30
N GLY A 223 12.08 -5.06 23.64
CA GLY A 223 10.75 -5.30 24.17
C GLY A 223 9.64 -5.24 23.10
N ALA A 224 8.44 -5.66 23.48
CA ALA A 224 7.28 -5.66 22.58
C ALA A 224 6.84 -4.24 22.12
N GLY A 225 7.21 -3.20 22.87
CA GLY A 225 6.95 -1.81 22.53
C GLY A 225 7.89 -1.23 21.45
N ASP A 226 8.93 -1.97 21.05
CA ASP A 226 9.85 -1.53 20.01
C ASP A 226 9.20 -1.73 18.64
N VAL A 227 8.65 -0.65 18.11
CA VAL A 227 7.91 -0.65 16.82
C VAL A 227 8.59 0.13 15.72
N TYR A 228 9.60 0.95 16.03
CA TYR A 228 10.25 1.77 15.03
C TYR A 228 11.57 1.13 14.57
N ILE A 229 11.78 1.14 13.25
CA ILE A 229 13.02 0.62 12.67
C ILE A 229 14.16 1.61 12.89
N GLY A 230 15.15 1.19 13.66
CA GLY A 230 16.39 1.92 13.87
C GLY A 230 17.48 1.54 12.89
N SER A 231 17.48 0.28 12.44
CA SER A 231 18.42 -0.25 11.45
C SER A 231 17.82 -1.39 10.64
N MET A 232 18.32 -1.60 9.44
CA MET A 232 18.02 -2.78 8.61
C MET A 232 19.30 -3.26 7.93
N THR A 233 19.44 -4.58 7.78
CA THR A 233 20.50 -5.17 6.95
C THR A 233 19.93 -6.30 6.10
N LEU A 234 20.52 -6.50 4.91
CA LEU A 234 20.28 -7.66 4.06
C LEU A 234 21.61 -8.35 3.77
N GLY A 235 21.73 -9.62 4.15
CA GLY A 235 23.00 -10.36 4.03
C GLY A 235 24.17 -9.68 4.74
N GLY A 236 23.94 -9.04 5.88
CA GLY A 236 24.92 -8.28 6.66
C GLY A 236 25.26 -6.89 6.10
N ARG A 237 24.68 -6.47 4.99
CA ARG A 237 24.91 -5.14 4.40
C ARG A 237 23.80 -4.17 4.81
N PRO A 238 24.12 -2.92 5.19
CA PRO A 238 23.11 -1.94 5.56
C PRO A 238 22.10 -1.67 4.43
N LEU A 239 20.81 -1.76 4.76
CA LEU A 239 19.70 -1.43 3.88
C LEU A 239 19.11 -0.08 4.33
N LYS A 240 19.20 0.94 3.47
CA LYS A 240 18.76 2.31 3.80
C LYS A 240 17.39 2.65 3.24
N LYS A 241 16.88 1.84 2.31
CA LYS A 241 15.59 2.07 1.65
C LYS A 241 14.54 1.16 2.27
N TYR A 242 13.36 1.71 2.50
CA TYR A 242 12.19 0.98 2.99
C TYR A 242 11.41 0.29 1.86
N ARG A 243 12.09 -0.01 0.77
CA ARG A 243 11.57 -0.75 -0.37
C ARG A 243 12.62 -1.70 -0.89
N ILE A 244 12.25 -2.96 -1.10
CA ILE A 244 13.14 -4.03 -1.57
C ILE A 244 12.51 -4.73 -2.77
N SER A 245 13.32 -5.08 -3.76
CA SER A 245 12.84 -5.87 -4.89
C SER A 245 12.65 -7.34 -4.50
N HIS A 246 11.74 -8.02 -5.21
CA HIS A 246 11.55 -9.46 -5.05
C HIS A 246 12.86 -10.24 -5.24
N GLY A 247 13.63 -9.88 -6.28
CA GLY A 247 14.90 -10.55 -6.57
C GLY A 247 15.95 -10.38 -5.46
N GLU A 248 16.04 -9.19 -4.83
CA GLU A 248 16.91 -8.97 -3.67
C GLU A 248 16.44 -9.79 -2.46
N LEU A 249 15.13 -9.83 -2.22
CA LEU A 249 14.54 -10.52 -1.07
C LEU A 249 14.75 -12.03 -1.14
N VAL A 250 14.55 -12.64 -2.32
CA VAL A 250 14.67 -14.11 -2.51
C VAL A 250 16.04 -14.56 -3.00
N GLY A 251 16.95 -13.62 -3.26
CA GLY A 251 18.31 -13.89 -3.75
C GLY A 251 19.24 -14.55 -2.73
N GLY A 252 18.75 -14.77 -1.52
CA GLY A 252 19.52 -15.31 -0.41
C GLY A 252 20.09 -14.21 0.48
N GLY A 253 20.14 -14.52 1.74
CA GLY A 253 20.58 -13.60 2.76
C GLY A 253 19.49 -13.37 3.82
N ARG A 254 19.95 -12.96 4.98
CA ARG A 254 19.10 -12.70 6.12
C ARG A 254 18.70 -11.23 6.12
N LEU A 255 17.40 -10.94 6.14
CA LEU A 255 16.87 -9.60 6.36
C LEU A 255 16.73 -9.39 7.87
N VAL A 256 17.48 -8.47 8.44
CA VAL A 256 17.47 -8.20 9.89
C VAL A 256 16.97 -6.80 10.14
N PHE A 257 16.00 -6.66 11.05
CA PHE A 257 15.47 -5.41 11.54
C PHE A 257 15.92 -5.16 12.98
N GLY A 258 16.59 -4.05 13.23
CA GLY A 258 16.82 -3.54 14.59
C GLY A 258 15.72 -2.55 14.95
N LEU A 259 14.84 -2.93 15.89
CA LEU A 259 13.72 -2.12 16.35
C LEU A 259 14.06 -1.33 17.60
N GLN A 260 13.36 -0.22 17.81
CA GLN A 260 13.52 0.69 18.95
C GLN A 260 12.16 1.30 19.35
N PRO A 261 12.01 1.76 20.61
CA PRO A 261 10.73 2.28 21.11
C PRO A 261 10.37 3.65 20.59
N GLU A 262 11.36 4.44 20.14
CA GLU A 262 11.17 5.80 19.66
C GLU A 262 11.61 5.94 18.21
N ARG A 263 10.91 6.81 17.48
CA ARG A 263 11.32 7.18 16.12
C ARG A 263 12.60 8.01 16.14
N LYS A 264 13.47 7.79 15.17
CA LYS A 264 14.60 8.69 14.88
C LYS A 264 14.15 9.86 14.03
#